data_7e2e3da675f90bf761ec2ad20b277797
#
_entry.id   7e2e3da675f90bf761ec2ad20b277797
#
_cell.length_a   1.000
_cell.length_b   1.000
_cell.length_c   1.000
_cell.angle_alpha   90.00
_cell.angle_beta   90.00
_cell.angle_gamma   90.00
#
_symmetry.space_group_name_H-M   'P 1'
#
loop_
_entity.id
_entity.type
_entity.pdbx_description
1 polymer ?
#
loop_
_entity_poly.entity_id
_entity_poly.type
_entity_poly.pdbx_seq_one_letter_code
_entity_poly.pdbx_strand_id
1 'polypeptide(L)'
;MSSSSNRQVILVIASQAYVVYTLLSLISLGLVGDTPTFYIFGDSGVDVGNNLYINTIAKPVFPNGIDFGKPFGTPSGRYSNGRISVDFIAQELGLKNFPAPYLAPTTVGDVLLNGVNYASSGSGILNSTGNFLGRVISLENQIRYFNRTRQDIISNIGIRDAKKLLAGAIYIVATGGNDVGSSIPQRNSSSDGLASLDLRFDTILSALRSELIKLYELGARKFVVVNSPPFGCAPFVRDVLSKRDGCVSLENQMSQMYNRKLKSMLEELTKNLTGSQYVNADSYAMQEDIIQNYIQYGFQDVNNACCYVVGAHGGIVPCVTISQVCWDRTSYVFWDPFHLTETAHGIVAKHMLDGDSKYMQPMNIRKLSTT
;
A
#
# COMPACT_ATOMS: atom_id res chain seq x y z
N MET A 1 -44.86 -44.04 -37.76
CA MET A 1 -44.61 -44.09 -36.27
C MET A 1 -43.23 -43.55 -35.88
N SER A 2 -42.39 -42.99 -36.76
CA SER A 2 -41.01 -42.58 -36.45
C SER A 2 -40.84 -41.08 -36.02
N SER A 3 -41.80 -40.22 -36.31
CA SER A 3 -41.66 -38.74 -36.09
C SER A 3 -41.93 -38.31 -34.64
N SER A 4 -42.71 -39.05 -33.87
CA SER A 4 -43.05 -38.71 -32.47
C SER A 4 -41.93 -39.00 -31.49
N SER A 5 -41.17 -40.06 -31.70
CA SER A 5 -40.05 -40.45 -30.82
C SER A 5 -38.87 -39.42 -30.88
N ASN A 6 -38.53 -38.94 -32.09
CA ASN A 6 -37.43 -37.96 -32.25
C ASN A 6 -37.75 -36.61 -31.61
N ARG A 7 -39.02 -36.14 -31.60
CA ARG A 7 -39.42 -34.90 -30.94
C ARG A 7 -39.30 -35.00 -29.40
N GLN A 8 -39.64 -36.15 -28.83
CA GLN A 8 -39.50 -36.31 -27.35
C GLN A 8 -38.01 -36.37 -26.95
N VAL A 9 -37.13 -37.02 -27.71
CA VAL A 9 -35.71 -37.04 -27.44
C VAL A 9 -35.08 -35.64 -27.53
N ILE A 10 -35.45 -34.86 -28.54
CA ILE A 10 -34.97 -33.47 -28.68
C ILE A 10 -35.43 -32.56 -27.51
N LEU A 11 -36.65 -32.72 -27.06
CA LEU A 11 -37.17 -31.94 -25.93
C LEU A 11 -36.49 -32.28 -24.61
N VAL A 12 -36.14 -33.55 -24.38
CA VAL A 12 -35.41 -34.03 -23.20
C VAL A 12 -33.99 -33.48 -23.21
N ILE A 13 -33.29 -33.53 -24.36
CA ILE A 13 -31.92 -32.98 -24.49
C ILE A 13 -31.93 -31.44 -24.30
N ALA A 14 -32.90 -30.73 -24.86
CA ALA A 14 -33.02 -29.27 -24.70
C ALA A 14 -33.31 -28.88 -23.24
N SER A 15 -34.15 -29.63 -22.51
CA SER A 15 -34.43 -29.39 -21.11
C SER A 15 -33.21 -29.64 -20.22
N GLN A 16 -32.46 -30.71 -20.49
CA GLN A 16 -31.22 -31.02 -19.76
C GLN A 16 -30.13 -29.95 -20.02
N ALA A 17 -29.97 -29.50 -21.27
CA ALA A 17 -29.03 -28.43 -21.62
C ALA A 17 -29.41 -27.11 -20.93
N TYR A 18 -30.70 -26.79 -20.85
CA TYR A 18 -31.19 -25.61 -20.14
C TYR A 18 -30.93 -25.68 -18.63
N VAL A 19 -31.16 -26.83 -18.00
CA VAL A 19 -30.86 -27.06 -16.56
C VAL A 19 -29.36 -26.95 -16.28
N VAL A 20 -28.51 -27.53 -17.13
CA VAL A 20 -27.06 -27.42 -17.01
C VAL A 20 -26.59 -25.96 -17.20
N TYR A 21 -27.15 -25.24 -18.17
CA TYR A 21 -26.83 -23.84 -18.41
C TYR A 21 -27.26 -22.96 -17.21
N THR A 22 -28.45 -23.17 -16.64
CA THR A 22 -28.91 -22.45 -15.46
C THR A 22 -28.11 -22.79 -14.21
N LEU A 23 -27.72 -24.07 -14.02
CA LEU A 23 -26.82 -24.47 -12.94
C LEU A 23 -25.43 -23.87 -13.09
N LEU A 24 -24.85 -23.85 -14.29
CA LEU A 24 -23.56 -23.21 -14.57
C LEU A 24 -23.63 -21.68 -14.36
N SER A 25 -24.74 -21.03 -14.75
CA SER A 25 -24.93 -19.60 -14.51
C SER A 25 -25.14 -19.28 -13.02
N LEU A 26 -25.82 -20.14 -12.27
CA LEU A 26 -25.96 -20.00 -10.81
C LEU A 26 -24.64 -20.26 -10.07
N ILE A 27 -23.84 -21.21 -10.54
CA ILE A 27 -22.48 -21.46 -10.02
C ILE A 27 -21.56 -20.28 -10.32
N SER A 28 -21.63 -19.70 -11.50
CA SER A 28 -20.86 -18.51 -11.87
C SER A 28 -21.29 -17.25 -11.08
N LEU A 29 -22.57 -17.12 -10.76
CA LEU A 29 -23.10 -16.05 -9.91
C LEU A 29 -22.75 -16.26 -8.41
N GLY A 30 -22.60 -17.51 -7.96
CA GLY A 30 -22.23 -17.84 -6.57
C GLY A 30 -20.72 -17.84 -6.31
N LEU A 31 -19.88 -17.80 -7.37
CA LEU A 31 -18.41 -17.79 -7.27
C LEU A 31 -17.81 -16.37 -7.45
N VAL A 32 -18.60 -15.38 -7.83
CA VAL A 32 -18.18 -13.96 -7.76
C VAL A 32 -18.45 -13.50 -6.32
N GLY A 33 -17.56 -13.82 -5.41
CA GLY A 33 -17.48 -13.10 -4.14
C GLY A 33 -17.38 -11.61 -4.46
N ASP A 34 -18.16 -10.79 -3.74
CA ASP A 34 -18.11 -9.33 -3.93
C ASP A 34 -16.66 -8.87 -3.87
N THR A 35 -16.16 -8.30 -4.96
CA THR A 35 -14.79 -7.77 -5.04
C THR A 35 -14.63 -6.72 -3.93
N PRO A 36 -13.64 -6.85 -3.05
CA PRO A 36 -13.52 -5.94 -1.91
C PRO A 36 -13.21 -4.51 -2.38
N THR A 37 -13.83 -3.53 -1.73
CA THR A 37 -13.52 -2.10 -1.91
C THR A 37 -12.27 -1.75 -1.08
N PHE A 38 -11.36 -0.94 -1.63
CA PHE A 38 -10.15 -0.49 -0.93
C PHE A 38 -10.12 1.01 -0.73
N TYR A 39 -9.93 1.46 0.51
CA TYR A 39 -9.56 2.83 0.82
C TYR A 39 -8.13 2.87 1.33
N ILE A 40 -7.26 3.62 0.64
CA ILE A 40 -5.81 3.59 0.85
C ILE A 40 -5.33 4.94 1.34
N PHE A 41 -4.59 4.94 2.45
CA PHE A 41 -4.00 6.09 3.10
C PHE A 41 -2.51 5.86 3.27
N GLY A 42 -1.71 6.91 3.15
CA GLY A 42 -0.29 6.75 3.37
C GLY A 42 0.59 7.80 2.71
N ASP A 43 1.80 7.38 2.47
CA ASP A 43 2.87 8.18 1.89
C ASP A 43 3.26 7.72 0.46
N SER A 44 4.52 7.96 0.06
CA SER A 44 5.03 7.58 -1.27
C SER A 44 5.01 6.08 -1.55
N GLY A 45 5.02 5.24 -0.52
CA GLY A 45 4.98 3.79 -0.69
C GLY A 45 3.67 3.27 -1.29
N VAL A 46 2.60 4.07 -1.21
CA VAL A 46 1.26 3.70 -1.71
C VAL A 46 0.54 4.82 -2.48
N ASP A 47 1.17 5.98 -2.69
CA ASP A 47 0.60 7.07 -3.52
C ASP A 47 0.49 6.64 -4.98
N VAL A 48 -0.69 6.80 -5.57
CA VAL A 48 -0.98 6.46 -6.96
C VAL A 48 -1.20 7.70 -7.83
N GLY A 49 -0.81 8.89 -7.34
CA GLY A 49 -0.77 10.11 -8.15
C GLY A 49 -1.46 11.33 -7.56
N ASN A 50 -1.82 11.35 -6.27
CA ASN A 50 -2.37 12.57 -5.66
C ASN A 50 -1.42 13.75 -5.75
N ASN A 51 -0.11 13.51 -5.60
CA ASN A 51 0.90 14.56 -5.66
C ASN A 51 1.03 15.23 -7.05
N LEU A 52 0.49 14.64 -8.11
CA LEU A 52 0.43 15.28 -9.43
C LEU A 52 -0.50 16.51 -9.44
N TYR A 53 -1.47 16.56 -8.52
CA TYR A 53 -2.53 17.58 -8.43
C TYR A 53 -2.27 18.66 -7.37
N ILE A 54 -1.13 18.64 -6.69
CA ILE A 54 -0.77 19.63 -5.66
C ILE A 54 0.56 20.31 -5.98
N ASN A 55 0.81 21.48 -5.38
CA ASN A 55 2.09 22.18 -5.52
C ASN A 55 3.11 21.65 -4.52
N THR A 56 3.97 20.73 -4.96
CA THR A 56 4.98 20.04 -4.16
C THR A 56 6.18 19.70 -5.02
N ILE A 57 7.37 19.59 -4.42
CA ILE A 57 8.55 19.00 -5.06
C ILE A 57 8.55 17.47 -5.00
N ALA A 58 7.72 16.87 -4.13
CA ALA A 58 7.50 15.43 -4.07
C ALA A 58 6.51 14.97 -5.16
N LYS A 59 6.83 15.28 -6.42
CA LYS A 59 6.12 14.77 -7.61
C LYS A 59 6.97 13.72 -8.30
N PRO A 60 6.46 12.52 -8.53
CA PRO A 60 7.14 11.56 -9.37
C PRO A 60 7.16 12.08 -10.82
N VAL A 61 8.36 12.16 -11.38
CA VAL A 61 8.61 12.53 -12.77
C VAL A 61 9.21 11.34 -13.50
N PHE A 62 9.19 11.36 -14.84
CA PHE A 62 9.91 10.34 -15.61
C PHE A 62 11.39 10.30 -15.14
N PRO A 63 11.97 9.10 -14.97
CA PRO A 63 11.55 7.78 -15.42
C PRO A 63 10.65 6.97 -14.45
N ASN A 64 10.13 7.56 -13.35
CA ASN A 64 9.11 6.87 -12.56
C ASN A 64 7.95 6.45 -13.47
N GLY A 65 7.53 5.18 -13.37
CA GLY A 65 6.49 4.61 -14.20
C GLY A 65 6.95 4.16 -15.60
N ILE A 66 8.25 4.09 -15.86
CA ILE A 66 8.81 3.70 -17.17
C ILE A 66 8.27 2.37 -17.70
N ASP A 67 7.90 1.45 -16.80
CA ASP A 67 7.32 0.15 -17.13
C ASP A 67 5.78 0.12 -16.90
N PHE A 68 5.20 1.20 -16.42
CA PHE A 68 3.76 1.30 -16.17
C PHE A 68 3.01 1.70 -17.44
N GLY A 69 2.20 0.80 -17.97
CA GLY A 69 1.42 1.05 -19.17
C GLY A 69 2.27 1.05 -20.44
N LYS A 70 2.29 -0.03 -21.17
CA LYS A 70 3.01 -0.14 -22.45
C LYS A 70 2.28 0.62 -23.57
N PRO A 71 3.00 1.17 -24.58
CA PRO A 71 4.42 0.96 -24.88
C PRO A 71 5.39 2.00 -24.32
N PHE A 72 4.92 3.12 -23.75
CA PHE A 72 5.79 4.22 -23.29
C PHE A 72 5.32 4.67 -21.91
N GLY A 73 6.10 4.34 -20.87
CA GLY A 73 5.82 4.73 -19.50
C GLY A 73 5.50 6.21 -19.37
N THR A 74 4.34 6.52 -18.85
CA THR A 74 3.98 7.85 -18.40
C THR A 74 4.17 7.92 -16.88
N PRO A 75 4.51 9.08 -16.31
CA PRO A 75 4.51 9.21 -14.87
C PRO A 75 3.15 8.76 -14.31
N SER A 76 3.17 7.59 -13.68
CA SER A 76 1.95 6.96 -13.17
C SER A 76 1.49 7.55 -11.83
N GLY A 77 2.24 8.53 -11.30
CA GLY A 77 2.06 9.05 -9.96
C GLY A 77 2.67 8.19 -8.86
N ARG A 78 3.32 7.08 -9.21
CA ARG A 78 3.94 6.12 -8.29
C ARG A 78 5.46 6.32 -8.23
N TYR A 79 6.05 6.13 -7.06
CA TYR A 79 7.50 6.08 -6.90
C TYR A 79 8.00 4.64 -7.10
N SER A 80 8.00 4.20 -8.34
CA SER A 80 8.52 2.91 -8.79
C SER A 80 8.71 2.95 -10.32
N ASN A 81 9.41 1.96 -10.88
CA ASN A 81 9.44 1.79 -12.34
C ASN A 81 8.07 1.38 -12.91
N GLY A 82 7.19 0.76 -12.11
CA GLY A 82 5.88 0.29 -12.55
C GLY A 82 4.84 0.28 -11.42
N ARG A 83 4.13 -0.84 -11.27
CA ARG A 83 3.10 -1.05 -10.23
C ARG A 83 3.72 -1.09 -8.84
N ILE A 84 2.96 -0.68 -7.85
CA ILE A 84 3.29 -0.79 -6.43
C ILE A 84 2.41 -1.85 -5.74
N SER A 85 2.72 -2.19 -4.50
CA SER A 85 2.08 -3.32 -3.80
C SER A 85 0.55 -3.25 -3.80
N VAL A 86 -0.05 -2.07 -3.65
CA VAL A 86 -1.51 -1.90 -3.65
C VAL A 86 -2.14 -2.16 -5.03
N ASP A 87 -1.42 -1.94 -6.12
CA ASP A 87 -1.89 -2.27 -7.47
C ASP A 87 -1.96 -3.79 -7.67
N PHE A 88 -0.92 -4.50 -7.24
CA PHE A 88 -0.91 -5.97 -7.28
C PHE A 88 -2.01 -6.58 -6.42
N ILE A 89 -2.21 -6.05 -5.19
CA ILE A 89 -3.28 -6.50 -4.29
C ILE A 89 -4.65 -6.30 -4.95
N ALA A 90 -4.89 -5.13 -5.55
CA ALA A 90 -6.13 -4.85 -6.25
C ALA A 90 -6.35 -5.82 -7.42
N GLN A 91 -5.33 -6.05 -8.24
CA GLN A 91 -5.38 -6.96 -9.39
C GLN A 91 -5.67 -8.42 -8.95
N GLU A 92 -4.95 -8.92 -7.95
CA GLU A 92 -5.06 -10.30 -7.45
C GLU A 92 -6.43 -10.59 -6.78
N LEU A 93 -7.08 -9.55 -6.24
CA LEU A 93 -8.42 -9.64 -5.69
C LEU A 93 -9.53 -9.32 -6.70
N GLY A 94 -9.16 -9.17 -7.96
CA GLY A 94 -10.11 -9.07 -9.07
C GLY A 94 -10.75 -7.69 -9.26
N LEU A 95 -10.15 -6.60 -8.73
CA LEU A 95 -10.62 -5.26 -9.04
C LEU A 95 -10.41 -4.97 -10.53
N LYS A 96 -11.44 -4.42 -11.17
CA LYS A 96 -11.39 -4.05 -12.60
C LYS A 96 -10.41 -2.91 -12.88
N ASN A 97 -10.27 -2.01 -11.92
CA ASN A 97 -9.39 -0.85 -11.97
C ASN A 97 -8.60 -0.73 -10.67
N PHE A 98 -7.43 -0.13 -10.73
CA PHE A 98 -6.70 0.27 -9.52
C PHE A 98 -7.45 1.38 -8.78
N PRO A 99 -7.40 1.42 -7.43
CA PRO A 99 -7.97 2.53 -6.67
C PRO A 99 -7.43 3.88 -7.16
N ALA A 100 -8.35 4.75 -7.61
CA ALA A 100 -7.99 6.02 -8.22
C ALA A 100 -7.47 7.04 -7.19
N PRO A 101 -6.54 7.95 -7.55
CA PRO A 101 -6.12 9.03 -6.67
C PRO A 101 -7.29 9.98 -6.41
N TYR A 102 -7.54 10.32 -5.14
CA TYR A 102 -8.67 11.17 -4.71
C TYR A 102 -8.74 12.51 -5.45
N LEU A 103 -7.59 13.13 -5.72
CA LEU A 103 -7.52 14.43 -6.36
C LEU A 103 -7.69 14.40 -7.88
N ALA A 104 -7.74 13.22 -8.51
CA ALA A 104 -8.01 13.16 -9.95
C ALA A 104 -9.44 13.63 -10.24
N PRO A 105 -9.65 14.51 -11.25
CA PRO A 105 -10.98 15.02 -11.60
C PRO A 105 -12.00 13.92 -11.96
N THR A 106 -11.51 12.75 -12.34
CA THR A 106 -12.33 11.56 -12.68
C THR A 106 -12.75 10.72 -11.48
N THR A 107 -12.25 11.03 -10.27
CA THR A 107 -12.56 10.26 -9.04
C THR A 107 -13.84 10.81 -8.41
N VAL A 108 -14.97 10.56 -9.07
CA VAL A 108 -16.32 11.02 -8.68
C VAL A 108 -17.37 9.95 -8.99
N GLY A 109 -18.55 10.08 -8.38
CA GLY A 109 -19.71 9.20 -8.64
C GLY A 109 -19.40 7.74 -8.30
N ASP A 110 -19.74 6.81 -9.20
CA ASP A 110 -19.59 5.36 -8.98
C ASP A 110 -18.13 4.88 -8.83
N VAL A 111 -17.16 5.69 -9.28
CA VAL A 111 -15.73 5.40 -9.06
C VAL A 111 -15.43 5.29 -7.57
N LEU A 112 -16.09 6.09 -6.72
CA LEU A 112 -15.90 6.09 -5.28
C LEU A 112 -16.32 4.76 -4.61
N LEU A 113 -17.21 4.01 -5.24
CA LEU A 113 -17.69 2.71 -4.74
C LEU A 113 -16.66 1.59 -4.92
N ASN A 114 -15.72 1.76 -5.86
CA ASN A 114 -14.68 0.78 -6.16
C ASN A 114 -13.41 0.97 -5.32
N GLY A 115 -13.36 2.05 -4.54
CA GLY A 115 -12.21 2.40 -3.70
C GLY A 115 -11.43 3.61 -4.21
N VAL A 116 -10.77 4.28 -3.25
CA VAL A 116 -10.05 5.53 -3.48
C VAL A 116 -8.71 5.51 -2.74
N ASN A 117 -7.70 6.08 -3.36
CA ASN A 117 -6.38 6.27 -2.76
C ASN A 117 -6.20 7.74 -2.36
N TYR A 118 -5.94 7.99 -1.08
CA TYR A 118 -5.73 9.32 -0.49
C TYR A 118 -4.26 9.62 -0.18
N ALA A 119 -3.38 8.65 -0.37
CA ALA A 119 -1.97 8.76 -0.03
C ALA A 119 -1.29 9.94 -0.71
N SER A 120 -0.27 10.46 -0.07
CA SER A 120 0.50 11.61 -0.58
C SER A 120 1.98 11.42 -0.30
N SER A 121 2.77 11.43 -1.36
CA SER A 121 4.23 11.28 -1.27
C SER A 121 4.85 12.34 -0.38
N GLY A 122 5.77 11.91 0.48
CA GLY A 122 6.46 12.76 1.46
C GLY A 122 5.66 13.08 2.71
N SER A 123 4.37 12.71 2.79
CA SER A 123 3.57 12.92 4.00
C SER A 123 3.91 11.90 5.11
N GLY A 124 3.44 12.17 6.31
CA GLY A 124 3.54 11.29 7.45
C GLY A 124 2.29 11.32 8.31
N ILE A 125 2.40 10.71 9.47
CA ILE A 125 1.37 10.72 10.52
C ILE A 125 1.22 12.13 11.09
N LEU A 126 2.36 12.78 11.39
CA LEU A 126 2.37 14.14 11.92
C LEU A 126 2.16 15.17 10.81
N ASN A 127 1.39 16.21 11.08
CA ASN A 127 1.14 17.30 10.13
C ASN A 127 2.39 18.07 9.73
N SER A 128 3.45 18.02 10.52
CA SER A 128 4.74 18.65 10.22
C SER A 128 5.64 17.84 9.31
N THR A 129 5.39 16.53 9.17
CA THR A 129 6.22 15.64 8.36
C THR A 129 6.08 15.99 6.89
N GLY A 130 7.23 16.16 6.22
CA GLY A 130 7.28 16.48 4.79
C GLY A 130 7.07 17.96 4.42
N ASN A 131 6.88 18.88 5.38
CA ASN A 131 6.63 20.31 5.10
C ASN A 131 7.72 20.98 4.24
N PHE A 132 8.96 20.48 4.31
CA PHE A 132 10.08 20.99 3.49
C PHE A 132 9.93 20.64 2.00
N LEU A 133 9.05 19.73 1.65
CA LEU A 133 8.74 19.34 0.27
C LEU A 133 7.69 20.26 -0.39
N GLY A 134 7.20 21.27 0.32
CA GLY A 134 6.06 22.08 -0.06
C GLY A 134 4.75 21.46 0.44
N ARG A 135 3.68 21.52 -0.35
CA ARG A 135 2.39 20.97 0.06
C ARG A 135 2.42 19.45 -0.02
N VAL A 136 2.12 18.79 1.08
CA VAL A 136 1.81 17.35 1.16
C VAL A 136 0.46 17.17 1.88
N ILE A 137 -0.19 16.03 1.69
CA ILE A 137 -1.49 15.74 2.30
C ILE A 137 -1.24 14.84 3.51
N SER A 138 -1.18 15.44 4.72
CA SER A 138 -1.00 14.68 5.97
C SER A 138 -2.11 13.64 6.19
N LEU A 139 -1.87 12.62 7.02
CA LEU A 139 -2.85 11.57 7.32
C LEU A 139 -4.20 12.14 7.79
N GLU A 140 -4.18 13.17 8.65
CA GLU A 140 -5.40 13.88 9.08
C GLU A 140 -6.19 14.44 7.88
N ASN A 141 -5.51 15.06 6.91
CA ASN A 141 -6.16 15.60 5.71
C ASN A 141 -6.67 14.50 4.78
N GLN A 142 -5.96 13.38 4.67
CA GLN A 142 -6.40 12.22 3.91
C GLN A 142 -7.72 11.66 4.47
N ILE A 143 -7.82 11.54 5.80
CA ILE A 143 -9.04 11.08 6.48
C ILE A 143 -10.18 12.11 6.36
N ARG A 144 -9.86 13.40 6.36
CA ARG A 144 -10.86 14.44 6.07
C ARG A 144 -11.41 14.34 4.63
N TYR A 145 -10.57 13.98 3.67
CA TYR A 145 -11.01 13.70 2.30
C TYR A 145 -11.87 12.45 2.23
N PHE A 146 -11.48 11.39 2.94
CA PHE A 146 -12.31 10.19 3.06
C PHE A 146 -13.70 10.49 3.63
N ASN A 147 -13.81 11.35 4.65
CA ASN A 147 -15.11 11.75 5.18
C ASN A 147 -16.01 12.45 4.13
N ARG A 148 -15.43 13.22 3.21
CA ARG A 148 -16.17 13.77 2.06
C ARG A 148 -16.64 12.66 1.12
N THR A 149 -15.73 11.77 0.72
CA THR A 149 -16.08 10.58 -0.09
C THR A 149 -17.20 9.77 0.55
N ARG A 150 -17.17 9.58 1.87
CA ARG A 150 -18.25 8.91 2.61
C ARG A 150 -19.59 9.61 2.45
N GLN A 151 -19.62 10.94 2.50
CA GLN A 151 -20.84 11.73 2.30
C GLN A 151 -21.35 11.58 0.86
N ASP A 152 -20.46 11.62 -0.12
CA ASP A 152 -20.80 11.44 -1.54
C ASP A 152 -21.35 10.02 -1.78
N ILE A 153 -20.76 8.98 -1.19
CA ILE A 153 -21.27 7.60 -1.25
C ILE A 153 -22.68 7.52 -0.63
N ILE A 154 -22.90 8.13 0.55
CA ILE A 154 -24.23 8.16 1.20
C ILE A 154 -25.25 8.84 0.29
N SER A 155 -24.88 9.93 -0.36
CA SER A 155 -25.75 10.65 -1.30
C SER A 155 -26.05 9.84 -2.55
N ASN A 156 -25.10 8.99 -3.00
CA ASN A 156 -25.25 8.20 -4.22
C ASN A 156 -26.09 6.93 -4.00
N ILE A 157 -25.80 6.14 -2.96
CA ILE A 157 -26.43 4.82 -2.74
C ILE A 157 -27.30 4.72 -1.47
N GLY A 158 -27.46 5.81 -0.74
CA GLY A 158 -28.21 5.87 0.51
C GLY A 158 -27.43 5.35 1.72
N ILE A 159 -27.88 5.76 2.92
CA ILE A 159 -27.15 5.53 4.17
C ILE A 159 -26.97 4.04 4.54
N ARG A 160 -27.98 3.21 4.21
CA ARG A 160 -27.97 1.79 4.57
C ARG A 160 -26.91 1.03 3.78
N ASP A 161 -26.88 1.22 2.47
CA ASP A 161 -25.98 0.51 1.58
C ASP A 161 -24.56 1.07 1.68
N ALA A 162 -24.41 2.39 1.91
CA ALA A 162 -23.15 3.01 2.25
C ALA A 162 -22.54 2.42 3.53
N LYS A 163 -23.32 2.23 4.59
CA LYS A 163 -22.83 1.60 5.84
C LYS A 163 -22.33 0.17 5.58
N LYS A 164 -23.05 -0.62 4.78
CA LYS A 164 -22.65 -1.98 4.42
C LYS A 164 -21.34 -1.98 3.63
N LEU A 165 -21.23 -1.14 2.61
CA LEU A 165 -20.03 -1.00 1.77
C LEU A 165 -18.82 -0.59 2.61
N LEU A 166 -18.95 0.46 3.43
CA LEU A 166 -17.86 0.97 4.25
C LEU A 166 -17.39 -0.03 5.32
N ALA A 167 -18.32 -0.76 5.94
CA ALA A 167 -17.96 -1.80 6.92
C ALA A 167 -17.30 -3.03 6.27
N GLY A 168 -17.65 -3.36 5.02
CA GLY A 168 -17.05 -4.46 4.25
C GLY A 168 -15.72 -4.10 3.58
N ALA A 169 -15.44 -2.81 3.39
CA ALA A 169 -14.23 -2.33 2.72
C ALA A 169 -12.97 -2.58 3.56
N ILE A 170 -11.83 -2.71 2.87
CA ILE A 170 -10.50 -2.84 3.48
C ILE A 170 -9.80 -1.48 3.46
N TYR A 171 -9.31 -1.06 4.61
CA TYR A 171 -8.61 0.21 4.83
C TYR A 171 -7.12 -0.06 4.99
N ILE A 172 -6.33 0.27 3.96
CA ILE A 172 -4.86 0.14 4.01
C ILE A 172 -4.29 1.47 4.49
N VAL A 173 -3.52 1.43 5.59
CA VAL A 173 -2.83 2.60 6.16
C VAL A 173 -1.33 2.31 6.15
N ALA A 174 -0.62 2.86 5.18
CA ALA A 174 0.82 2.65 4.98
C ALA A 174 1.55 3.98 5.14
N THR A 175 1.87 4.34 6.38
CA THR A 175 2.49 5.63 6.74
C THR A 175 3.32 5.50 8.02
N GLY A 176 4.15 6.50 8.29
CA GLY A 176 5.01 6.55 9.46
C GLY A 176 6.49 6.35 9.14
N GLY A 177 6.82 5.82 7.97
CA GLY A 177 8.20 5.69 7.51
C GLY A 177 8.92 7.05 7.46
N ASN A 178 8.25 8.09 6.95
CA ASN A 178 8.80 9.45 6.91
C ASN A 178 8.94 10.06 8.31
N ASP A 179 8.03 9.76 9.25
CA ASP A 179 8.14 10.21 10.65
C ASP A 179 9.31 9.54 11.36
N VAL A 180 9.50 8.23 11.19
CA VAL A 180 10.65 7.47 11.72
C VAL A 180 11.95 7.96 11.09
N GLY A 181 12.01 8.08 9.75
CA GLY A 181 13.18 8.56 9.03
C GLY A 181 13.59 9.99 9.43
N SER A 182 12.62 10.90 9.64
CA SER A 182 12.89 12.25 10.13
C SER A 182 13.32 12.30 11.61
N SER A 183 13.21 11.19 12.32
CA SER A 183 13.64 11.06 13.71
C SER A 183 15.11 10.65 13.86
N ILE A 184 15.82 10.41 12.75
CA ILE A 184 17.24 10.05 12.76
C ILE A 184 18.02 11.18 13.45
N PRO A 185 18.77 10.90 14.55
CA PRO A 185 19.54 11.91 15.25
C PRO A 185 20.61 12.51 14.32
N GLN A 186 20.71 13.83 14.28
CA GLN A 186 21.87 14.46 13.66
C GLN A 186 23.14 14.04 14.44
N ARG A 187 24.24 13.84 13.72
CA ARG A 187 25.53 13.21 14.16
C ARG A 187 26.13 13.72 15.48
N ASN A 188 25.58 14.79 16.08
CA ASN A 188 26.11 15.45 17.29
C ASN A 188 25.17 15.38 18.51
N SER A 189 24.09 14.58 18.50
CA SER A 189 23.21 14.45 19.64
C SER A 189 23.77 13.45 20.67
N SER A 190 23.88 13.92 21.92
CA SER A 190 24.38 13.23 23.12
C SER A 190 23.55 12.01 23.52
N SER A 191 24.03 11.22 24.49
CA SER A 191 23.49 9.96 25.03
C SER A 191 22.01 9.90 25.44
N ASP A 192 21.29 11.03 25.43
CA ASP A 192 19.85 11.09 25.68
C ASP A 192 19.00 10.67 24.47
N GLY A 193 19.65 10.25 23.36
CA GLY A 193 19.00 9.99 22.09
C GLY A 193 17.91 8.90 22.11
N LEU A 194 18.14 7.78 22.81
CA LEU A 194 17.17 6.66 22.82
C LEU A 194 15.89 6.97 23.61
N ALA A 195 16.02 7.62 24.77
CA ALA A 195 14.84 8.02 25.55
C ALA A 195 14.02 9.10 24.82
N SER A 196 14.68 10.03 24.15
CA SER A 196 14.06 11.03 23.30
C SER A 196 13.33 10.40 22.10
N LEU A 197 13.92 9.37 21.48
CA LEU A 197 13.29 8.62 20.39
C LEU A 197 12.06 7.83 20.85
N ASP A 198 12.13 7.22 22.01
CA ASP A 198 11.01 6.48 22.60
C ASP A 198 9.79 7.38 22.82
N LEU A 199 9.97 8.54 23.41
CA LEU A 199 8.91 9.55 23.60
C LEU A 199 8.39 10.10 22.27
N ARG A 200 9.27 10.30 21.28
CA ARG A 200 8.86 10.73 19.95
C ARG A 200 7.98 9.69 19.27
N PHE A 201 8.33 8.40 19.37
CA PHE A 201 7.51 7.33 18.80
C PHE A 201 6.16 7.20 19.53
N ASP A 202 6.11 7.43 20.84
CA ASP A 202 4.83 7.50 21.57
C ASP A 202 3.94 8.65 21.04
N THR A 203 4.52 9.80 20.76
CA THR A 203 3.79 10.93 20.16
C THR A 203 3.24 10.59 18.77
N ILE A 204 4.06 10.00 17.90
CA ILE A 204 3.68 9.59 16.54
C ILE A 204 2.55 8.54 16.61
N LEU A 205 2.68 7.54 17.47
CA LEU A 205 1.70 6.47 17.60
C LEU A 205 0.41 6.94 18.26
N SER A 206 0.46 7.89 19.18
CA SER A 206 -0.73 8.54 19.73
C SER A 206 -1.53 9.29 18.67
N ALA A 207 -0.85 9.98 17.76
CA ALA A 207 -1.49 10.63 16.62
C ALA A 207 -2.10 9.58 15.68
N LEU A 208 -1.35 8.52 15.31
CA LEU A 208 -1.87 7.43 14.47
C LEU A 208 -3.09 6.76 15.09
N ARG A 209 -3.05 6.46 16.41
CA ARG A 209 -4.18 5.90 17.15
C ARG A 209 -5.44 6.76 16.96
N SER A 210 -5.31 8.07 17.13
CA SER A 210 -6.42 9.01 16.99
C SER A 210 -7.01 8.97 15.58
N GLU A 211 -6.17 8.89 14.56
CA GLU A 211 -6.62 8.83 13.17
C GLU A 211 -7.28 7.48 12.81
N LEU A 212 -6.78 6.37 13.36
CA LEU A 212 -7.42 5.05 13.19
C LEU A 212 -8.80 4.98 13.88
N ILE A 213 -8.94 5.61 15.05
CA ILE A 213 -10.24 5.74 15.75
C ILE A 213 -11.21 6.57 14.92
N LYS A 214 -10.79 7.69 14.33
CA LYS A 214 -11.64 8.49 13.42
C LYS A 214 -12.13 7.68 12.23
N LEU A 215 -11.27 6.87 11.60
CA LEU A 215 -11.68 5.96 10.52
C LEU A 215 -12.74 4.96 11.00
N TYR A 216 -12.56 4.37 12.19
CA TYR A 216 -13.54 3.47 12.78
C TYR A 216 -14.89 4.18 13.01
N GLU A 217 -14.91 5.40 13.52
CA GLU A 217 -16.11 6.23 13.71
C GLU A 217 -16.79 6.57 12.38
N LEU A 218 -16.03 6.71 11.29
CA LEU A 218 -16.54 6.92 9.94
C LEU A 218 -17.10 5.64 9.29
N GLY A 219 -16.98 4.48 9.93
CA GLY A 219 -17.58 3.22 9.50
C GLY A 219 -16.60 2.13 9.10
N ALA A 220 -15.29 2.38 9.11
CA ALA A 220 -14.26 1.39 8.82
C ALA A 220 -14.23 0.26 9.85
N ARG A 221 -14.02 -0.98 9.39
CA ARG A 221 -13.96 -2.17 10.26
C ARG A 221 -12.76 -3.07 9.99
N LYS A 222 -12.23 -3.11 8.77
CA LYS A 222 -11.16 -4.00 8.35
C LYS A 222 -9.91 -3.18 8.00
N PHE A 223 -8.91 -3.20 8.86
CA PHE A 223 -7.71 -2.38 8.73
C PHE A 223 -6.47 -3.22 8.43
N VAL A 224 -5.66 -2.77 7.48
CA VAL A 224 -4.30 -3.27 7.24
C VAL A 224 -3.35 -2.10 7.50
N VAL A 225 -2.62 -2.15 8.60
CA VAL A 225 -1.67 -1.09 8.97
C VAL A 225 -0.27 -1.61 8.70
N VAL A 226 0.44 -0.90 7.82
CA VAL A 226 1.79 -1.28 7.39
C VAL A 226 2.81 -0.61 8.30
N ASN A 227 3.72 -1.40 8.85
CA ASN A 227 4.78 -0.89 9.73
C ASN A 227 5.97 -0.30 8.94
N SER A 228 6.95 0.28 9.67
CA SER A 228 8.16 0.87 9.08
C SER A 228 9.08 -0.22 8.52
N PRO A 229 9.60 -0.05 7.27
CA PRO A 229 10.54 -0.98 6.67
C PRO A 229 11.93 -0.91 7.31
N PRO A 230 12.90 -1.77 6.91
CA PRO A 230 14.29 -1.72 7.38
C PRO A 230 15.01 -0.51 6.75
N PHE A 231 14.76 0.68 7.29
CA PHE A 231 15.20 1.97 6.75
C PHE A 231 16.73 2.04 6.55
N GLY A 232 17.48 1.39 7.45
CA GLY A 232 18.95 1.32 7.37
C GLY A 232 19.48 0.58 6.13
N CYS A 233 18.61 -0.12 5.41
CA CYS A 233 18.97 -0.82 4.17
C CYS A 233 18.74 0.01 2.91
N ALA A 234 17.99 1.12 3.00
CA ALA A 234 17.71 1.99 1.87
C ALA A 234 19.00 2.62 1.29
N PRO A 235 19.14 2.74 -0.04
CA PRO A 235 20.32 3.35 -0.67
C PRO A 235 20.67 4.72 -0.12
N PHE A 236 19.67 5.57 0.19
CA PHE A 236 19.87 6.89 0.82
C PHE A 236 20.60 6.79 2.16
N VAL A 237 20.13 5.91 3.04
CA VAL A 237 20.70 5.78 4.38
C VAL A 237 22.11 5.21 4.31
N ARG A 238 22.34 4.28 3.40
CA ARG A 238 23.69 3.74 3.13
C ARG A 238 24.66 4.83 2.68
N ASP A 239 24.26 5.65 1.71
CA ASP A 239 25.12 6.72 1.18
C ASP A 239 25.41 7.85 2.18
N VAL A 240 24.41 8.20 2.99
CA VAL A 240 24.52 9.35 3.91
C VAL A 240 25.15 8.96 5.26
N LEU A 241 24.83 7.77 5.78
CA LEU A 241 25.17 7.40 7.14
C LEU A 241 26.17 6.24 7.25
N SER A 242 26.26 5.37 6.23
CA SER A 242 27.21 4.25 6.27
C SER A 242 28.61 4.64 5.81
N LYS A 243 29.62 4.10 6.49
CA LYS A 243 31.01 4.12 6.03
C LYS A 243 31.46 2.76 5.51
N ARG A 244 30.59 1.76 5.48
CA ARG A 244 30.86 0.36 5.12
C ARG A 244 29.70 -0.18 4.30
N ASP A 245 29.95 -1.21 3.52
CA ASP A 245 28.90 -1.97 2.85
C ASP A 245 27.98 -2.62 3.88
N GLY A 246 26.67 -2.57 3.62
CA GLY A 246 25.64 -3.16 4.47
C GLY A 246 24.60 -2.16 4.99
N CYS A 247 23.54 -2.70 5.60
CA CYS A 247 22.50 -1.89 6.21
C CYS A 247 22.99 -1.19 7.48
N VAL A 248 22.55 0.03 7.72
CA VAL A 248 22.88 0.80 8.93
C VAL A 248 22.02 0.31 10.10
N SER A 249 22.68 -0.28 11.09
CA SER A 249 22.00 -1.02 12.16
C SER A 249 21.18 -0.14 13.10
N LEU A 250 21.58 1.12 13.34
CA LEU A 250 20.85 2.03 14.23
C LEU A 250 19.47 2.37 13.67
N GLU A 251 19.37 2.70 12.38
CA GLU A 251 18.12 3.03 11.72
C GLU A 251 17.18 1.82 11.63
N ASN A 252 17.73 0.63 11.48
CA ASN A 252 16.96 -0.60 11.57
C ASN A 252 16.44 -0.86 12.99
N GLN A 253 17.22 -0.59 14.03
CA GLN A 253 16.77 -0.68 15.43
C GLN A 253 15.65 0.34 15.72
N MET A 254 15.74 1.55 15.16
CA MET A 254 14.68 2.57 15.28
C MET A 254 13.38 2.07 14.65
N SER A 255 13.43 1.55 13.43
CA SER A 255 12.26 0.94 12.77
C SER A 255 11.66 -0.19 13.62
N GLN A 256 12.48 -1.10 14.15
CA GLN A 256 12.02 -2.20 15.00
C GLN A 256 11.41 -1.71 16.33
N MET A 257 11.96 -0.64 16.93
CA MET A 257 11.41 -0.06 18.17
C MET A 257 10.00 0.53 17.91
N TYR A 258 9.85 1.31 16.85
CA TYR A 258 8.55 1.82 16.40
C TYR A 258 7.57 0.67 16.12
N ASN A 259 8.00 -0.34 15.37
CA ASN A 259 7.16 -1.46 14.94
C ASN A 259 6.62 -2.29 16.13
N ARG A 260 7.43 -2.51 17.17
CA ARG A 260 6.95 -3.19 18.40
C ARG A 260 5.83 -2.41 19.08
N LYS A 261 5.99 -1.08 19.22
CA LYS A 261 4.96 -0.22 19.82
C LYS A 261 3.69 -0.18 18.96
N LEU A 262 3.84 -0.07 17.64
CA LEU A 262 2.72 -0.10 16.69
C LEU A 262 1.91 -1.40 16.84
N LYS A 263 2.57 -2.55 16.83
CA LYS A 263 1.91 -3.85 16.99
C LYS A 263 1.06 -3.91 18.27
N SER A 264 1.63 -3.52 19.42
CA SER A 264 0.92 -3.49 20.71
C SER A 264 -0.30 -2.58 20.65
N MET A 265 -0.19 -1.40 20.01
CA MET A 265 -1.30 -0.46 19.83
C MET A 265 -2.43 -1.06 18.98
N LEU A 266 -2.12 -1.78 17.89
CA LEU A 266 -3.12 -2.41 17.02
C LEU A 266 -3.86 -3.55 17.73
N GLU A 267 -3.16 -4.34 18.54
CA GLU A 267 -3.77 -5.39 19.38
C GLU A 267 -4.74 -4.78 20.40
N GLU A 268 -4.39 -3.66 20.99
CA GLU A 268 -5.26 -2.92 21.91
C GLU A 268 -6.49 -2.34 21.21
N LEU A 269 -6.32 -1.73 20.02
CA LEU A 269 -7.45 -1.20 19.23
C LEU A 269 -8.43 -2.32 18.85
N THR A 270 -7.93 -3.49 18.45
CA THR A 270 -8.76 -4.66 18.14
C THR A 270 -9.61 -5.09 19.35
N LYS A 271 -9.07 -5.03 20.56
CA LYS A 271 -9.79 -5.40 21.78
C LYS A 271 -10.84 -4.34 22.17
N ASN A 272 -10.54 -3.06 21.96
CA ASN A 272 -11.34 -1.96 22.49
C ASN A 272 -12.42 -1.46 21.52
N LEU A 273 -12.24 -1.66 20.19
CA LEU A 273 -13.16 -1.19 19.17
C LEU A 273 -13.99 -2.34 18.60
N THR A 274 -15.20 -2.49 19.11
CA THR A 274 -16.08 -3.61 18.78
C THR A 274 -16.34 -3.76 17.28
N GLY A 275 -16.19 -4.98 16.77
CA GLY A 275 -16.46 -5.33 15.38
C GLY A 275 -15.40 -4.83 14.39
N SER A 276 -14.27 -4.30 14.87
CA SER A 276 -13.14 -3.94 14.02
C SER A 276 -12.01 -4.97 14.11
N GLN A 277 -11.22 -5.04 13.04
CA GLN A 277 -10.07 -5.91 12.91
C GLN A 277 -8.88 -5.12 12.39
N TYR A 278 -7.80 -5.11 13.15
CA TYR A 278 -6.55 -4.47 12.78
C TYR A 278 -5.50 -5.54 12.48
N VAL A 279 -5.03 -5.54 11.24
CA VAL A 279 -3.95 -6.42 10.78
C VAL A 279 -2.66 -5.61 10.72
N ASN A 280 -1.64 -6.07 11.41
CA ASN A 280 -0.28 -5.57 11.26
C ASN A 280 0.39 -6.24 10.06
N ALA A 281 0.69 -5.46 9.02
CA ALA A 281 1.49 -5.89 7.87
C ALA A 281 2.95 -5.55 8.14
N ASP A 282 3.77 -6.57 8.35
CA ASP A 282 5.17 -6.41 8.74
C ASP A 282 6.08 -6.18 7.53
N SER A 283 6.08 -4.93 7.03
CA SER A 283 6.93 -4.49 5.93
C SER A 283 8.42 -4.65 6.24
N TYR A 284 8.79 -4.56 7.53
CA TYR A 284 10.17 -4.81 7.96
C TYR A 284 10.57 -6.26 7.65
N ALA A 285 9.79 -7.22 8.13
CA ALA A 285 10.07 -8.64 7.91
C ALA A 285 10.00 -9.03 6.43
N MET A 286 9.06 -8.45 5.66
CA MET A 286 8.93 -8.71 4.21
C MET A 286 10.17 -8.23 3.45
N GLN A 287 10.63 -6.99 3.69
CA GLN A 287 11.77 -6.44 2.97
C GLN A 287 13.09 -7.01 3.47
N GLU A 288 13.23 -7.30 4.77
CA GLU A 288 14.40 -7.99 5.32
C GLU A 288 14.56 -9.39 4.68
N ASP A 289 13.47 -10.13 4.52
CA ASP A 289 13.47 -11.43 3.85
C ASP A 289 13.90 -11.32 2.37
N ILE A 290 13.37 -10.34 1.64
CA ILE A 290 13.77 -10.07 0.27
C ILE A 290 15.27 -9.77 0.18
N ILE A 291 15.79 -8.93 1.08
CA ILE A 291 17.22 -8.52 1.10
C ILE A 291 18.11 -9.69 1.47
N GLN A 292 17.75 -10.51 2.46
CA GLN A 292 18.55 -11.65 2.89
C GLN A 292 18.54 -12.81 1.89
N ASN A 293 17.43 -13.00 1.19
CA ASN A 293 17.21 -14.12 0.27
C ASN A 293 17.12 -13.66 -1.20
N TYR A 294 17.71 -12.52 -1.54
CA TYR A 294 17.53 -11.83 -2.82
C TYR A 294 17.78 -12.71 -4.05
N ILE A 295 18.81 -13.57 -4.01
CA ILE A 295 19.12 -14.50 -5.11
C ILE A 295 17.95 -15.47 -5.36
N GLN A 296 17.30 -15.96 -4.30
CA GLN A 296 16.15 -16.86 -4.41
C GLN A 296 14.92 -16.17 -5.02
N TYR A 297 14.79 -14.86 -4.79
CA TYR A 297 13.77 -14.02 -5.40
C TYR A 297 14.12 -13.55 -6.82
N GLY A 298 15.31 -13.90 -7.34
CA GLY A 298 15.77 -13.56 -8.68
C GLY A 298 16.47 -12.21 -8.80
N PHE A 299 16.73 -11.52 -7.69
CA PHE A 299 17.49 -10.27 -7.69
C PHE A 299 19.00 -10.49 -7.77
N GLN A 300 19.69 -9.52 -8.35
CA GLN A 300 21.14 -9.46 -8.42
C GLN A 300 21.71 -8.30 -7.59
N ASP A 301 20.91 -7.25 -7.37
CA ASP A 301 21.33 -6.07 -6.63
C ASP A 301 20.30 -5.70 -5.55
N VAL A 302 20.76 -5.63 -4.30
CA VAL A 302 19.99 -5.27 -3.09
C VAL A 302 20.53 -4.03 -2.39
N ASN A 303 21.56 -3.43 -2.94
CA ASN A 303 22.30 -2.35 -2.30
C ASN A 303 22.09 -1.02 -3.01
N ASN A 304 21.91 -1.06 -4.33
CA ASN A 304 21.94 0.12 -5.18
C ASN A 304 20.53 0.47 -5.71
N ALA A 305 20.31 1.76 -5.94
CA ALA A 305 19.16 2.25 -6.67
C ALA A 305 19.31 1.97 -8.16
N CYS A 306 18.27 1.44 -8.80
CA CYS A 306 18.23 1.24 -10.26
C CYS A 306 18.08 2.58 -11.01
N CYS A 307 17.36 3.54 -10.45
CA CYS A 307 17.25 4.93 -10.94
C CYS A 307 18.07 5.85 -10.06
N TYR A 308 19.16 6.41 -10.60
CA TYR A 308 20.13 7.14 -9.81
C TYR A 308 20.76 8.33 -10.57
N VAL A 309 21.29 9.28 -9.81
CA VAL A 309 22.09 10.40 -10.33
C VAL A 309 23.50 10.33 -9.73
N VAL A 310 23.61 10.27 -8.41
CA VAL A 310 24.88 10.34 -7.65
C VAL A 310 24.74 9.59 -6.32
N GLY A 311 25.90 9.15 -5.78
CA GLY A 311 26.03 8.36 -4.57
C GLY A 311 26.68 7.00 -4.88
N ALA A 312 27.36 6.42 -3.89
CA ALA A 312 27.97 5.09 -4.04
C ALA A 312 26.92 4.00 -4.32
N HIS A 313 25.73 4.18 -3.74
CA HIS A 313 24.57 3.32 -3.94
C HIS A 313 23.46 4.00 -4.77
N GLY A 314 23.75 5.16 -5.40
CA GLY A 314 22.74 5.95 -6.10
C GLY A 314 21.70 6.61 -5.18
N GLY A 315 22.01 6.75 -3.90
CA GLY A 315 21.05 7.12 -2.85
C GLY A 315 20.96 8.63 -2.55
N ILE A 316 21.77 9.50 -3.17
CA ILE A 316 21.84 10.91 -2.75
C ILE A 316 20.72 11.77 -3.36
N VAL A 317 20.32 11.48 -4.58
CA VAL A 317 19.32 12.27 -5.30
C VAL A 317 18.14 11.36 -5.72
N PRO A 318 16.90 11.74 -5.42
CA PRO A 318 15.73 11.01 -5.93
C PRO A 318 15.73 10.86 -7.44
N CYS A 319 14.99 9.87 -7.94
CA CYS A 319 14.83 9.62 -9.36
C CYS A 319 14.19 10.84 -10.06
N VAL A 320 14.92 11.46 -10.98
CA VAL A 320 14.54 12.67 -11.73
C VAL A 320 14.80 12.48 -13.23
N THR A 321 14.35 13.40 -14.07
CA THR A 321 14.40 13.26 -15.54
C THR A 321 15.81 13.04 -16.10
N ILE A 322 16.86 13.50 -15.42
CA ILE A 322 18.26 13.30 -15.83
C ILE A 322 18.89 12.04 -15.24
N SER A 323 18.15 11.26 -14.46
CA SER A 323 18.67 10.05 -13.84
C SER A 323 19.05 9.00 -14.87
N GLN A 324 20.10 8.27 -14.55
CA GLN A 324 20.42 7.01 -15.20
C GLN A 324 19.50 5.91 -14.67
N VAL A 325 19.15 4.97 -15.53
CA VAL A 325 18.31 3.83 -15.18
C VAL A 325 19.06 2.54 -15.52
N CYS A 326 19.07 1.60 -14.60
CA CYS A 326 19.67 0.29 -14.83
C CYS A 326 19.02 -0.42 -16.02
N TRP A 327 19.75 -1.31 -16.69
CA TRP A 327 19.27 -2.01 -17.88
C TRP A 327 18.14 -3.00 -17.54
N ASP A 328 18.36 -3.83 -16.54
CA ASP A 328 17.39 -4.82 -16.08
C ASP A 328 16.81 -4.44 -14.71
N ARG A 329 15.65 -3.81 -14.73
CA ARG A 329 14.93 -3.35 -13.53
C ARG A 329 14.35 -4.49 -12.69
N THR A 330 14.24 -5.67 -13.25
CA THR A 330 13.74 -6.86 -12.54
C THR A 330 14.80 -7.46 -11.61
N SER A 331 16.06 -7.14 -11.83
CA SER A 331 17.20 -7.63 -11.05
C SER A 331 17.55 -6.77 -9.82
N TYR A 332 16.89 -5.63 -9.63
CA TYR A 332 17.13 -4.71 -8.51
C TYR A 332 15.98 -4.73 -7.50
N VAL A 333 16.34 -4.66 -6.20
CA VAL A 333 15.33 -4.49 -5.13
C VAL A 333 14.87 -3.05 -5.05
N PHE A 334 15.79 -2.08 -5.07
CA PHE A 334 15.48 -0.67 -4.96
C PHE A 334 15.39 0.00 -6.33
N TRP A 335 14.30 0.74 -6.51
CA TRP A 335 14.10 1.59 -7.69
C TRP A 335 14.90 2.88 -7.59
N ASP A 336 14.76 3.57 -6.47
CA ASP A 336 15.40 4.86 -6.19
C ASP A 336 16.00 4.88 -4.77
N PRO A 337 16.47 6.01 -4.21
CA PRO A 337 17.03 6.09 -2.86
C PRO A 337 16.21 5.47 -1.74
N PHE A 338 14.88 5.33 -1.90
CA PHE A 338 13.94 4.95 -0.83
C PHE A 338 12.96 3.85 -1.23
N HIS A 339 12.62 3.74 -2.51
CA HIS A 339 11.46 2.98 -2.98
C HIS A 339 11.86 1.70 -3.69
N LEU A 340 10.96 0.73 -3.66
CA LEU A 340 11.14 -0.58 -4.27
C LEU A 340 10.85 -0.55 -5.79
N THR A 341 11.46 -1.49 -6.51
CA THR A 341 11.08 -1.80 -7.90
C THR A 341 9.70 -2.45 -7.97
N GLU A 342 9.10 -2.47 -9.16
CA GLU A 342 7.86 -3.20 -9.43
C GLU A 342 7.97 -4.67 -9.01
N THR A 343 9.07 -5.33 -9.33
CA THR A 343 9.32 -6.74 -8.97
C THR A 343 9.30 -6.94 -7.46
N ALA A 344 9.99 -6.10 -6.71
CA ALA A 344 10.00 -6.17 -5.25
C ALA A 344 8.62 -5.86 -4.65
N HIS A 345 7.89 -4.90 -5.20
CA HIS A 345 6.51 -4.62 -4.81
C HIS A 345 5.56 -5.81 -5.05
N GLY A 346 5.75 -6.56 -6.14
CA GLY A 346 4.99 -7.78 -6.41
C GLY A 346 5.20 -8.86 -5.34
N ILE A 347 6.43 -9.03 -4.86
CA ILE A 347 6.76 -9.97 -3.79
C ILE A 347 6.15 -9.51 -2.46
N VAL A 348 6.28 -8.22 -2.11
CA VAL A 348 5.62 -7.65 -0.92
C VAL A 348 4.11 -7.86 -0.97
N ALA A 349 3.47 -7.59 -2.11
CA ALA A 349 2.03 -7.81 -2.29
C ALA A 349 1.64 -9.27 -2.07
N LYS A 350 2.43 -10.23 -2.56
CA LYS A 350 2.22 -11.65 -2.33
C LYS A 350 2.29 -12.03 -0.85
N HIS A 351 3.27 -11.47 -0.11
CA HIS A 351 3.33 -11.66 1.35
C HIS A 351 2.13 -11.03 2.06
N MET A 352 1.66 -9.87 1.64
CA MET A 352 0.47 -9.24 2.23
C MET A 352 -0.82 -10.03 1.93
N LEU A 353 -0.94 -10.60 0.74
CA LEU A 353 -2.12 -11.36 0.31
C LEU A 353 -2.18 -12.76 0.94
N ASP A 354 -1.09 -13.50 0.91
CA ASP A 354 -1.05 -14.94 1.15
C ASP A 354 -0.06 -15.34 2.25
N GLY A 355 0.73 -14.39 2.77
CA GLY A 355 1.75 -14.63 3.78
C GLY A 355 1.18 -15.15 5.11
N ASP A 356 2.03 -15.83 5.86
CA ASP A 356 1.73 -16.34 7.18
C ASP A 356 1.92 -15.28 8.30
N SER A 357 1.89 -15.73 9.55
CA SER A 357 2.06 -14.87 10.72
C SER A 357 3.44 -14.22 10.87
N LYS A 358 4.44 -14.60 10.08
CA LYS A 358 5.71 -13.89 9.98
C LYS A 358 5.52 -12.50 9.40
N TYR A 359 4.63 -12.36 8.42
CA TYR A 359 4.42 -11.14 7.65
C TYR A 359 3.12 -10.42 7.96
N MET A 360 2.05 -11.17 8.30
CA MET A 360 0.71 -10.64 8.46
C MET A 360 0.04 -11.15 9.74
N GLN A 361 -0.31 -10.27 10.66
CA GLN A 361 -0.86 -10.65 11.96
C GLN A 361 -2.13 -9.88 12.31
N PRO A 362 -3.22 -10.56 12.71
CA PRO A 362 -3.36 -12.01 12.95
C PRO A 362 -3.70 -12.81 11.68
N MET A 363 -3.92 -12.17 10.54
CA MET A 363 -4.28 -12.82 9.27
C MET A 363 -3.80 -12.00 8.08
N ASN A 364 -3.75 -12.61 6.90
CA ASN A 364 -3.44 -11.94 5.64
C ASN A 364 -4.67 -11.28 4.99
N ILE A 365 -4.43 -10.48 3.93
CA ILE A 365 -5.50 -9.72 3.26
C ILE A 365 -6.56 -10.65 2.65
N ARG A 366 -6.17 -11.80 2.08
CA ARG A 366 -7.13 -12.74 1.48
C ARG A 366 -8.12 -13.29 2.53
N LYS A 367 -7.64 -13.62 3.72
CA LYS A 367 -8.53 -14.00 4.84
C LYS A 367 -9.37 -12.82 5.31
N LEU A 368 -8.78 -11.63 5.46
CA LEU A 368 -9.50 -10.43 5.90
C LEU A 368 -10.63 -10.06 4.92
N SER A 369 -10.44 -10.27 3.61
CA SER A 369 -11.46 -9.94 2.60
C SER A 369 -12.73 -10.78 2.74
N THR A 370 -12.64 -11.98 3.32
CA THR A 370 -13.77 -12.92 3.47
C THR A 370 -14.46 -12.85 4.85
N THR A 371 -13.98 -12.06 5.79
CA THR A 371 -14.62 -11.82 7.12
C THR A 371 -15.72 -10.72 7.09
#